data_bef7c303054857b0ff6aed4df10074a8
#
_entry.id   bef7c303054857b0ff6aed4df10074a8
#
_cell.length_a   1.000
_cell.length_b   1.000
_cell.length_c   1.000
_cell.angle_alpha   90.00
_cell.angle_beta   90.00
_cell.angle_gamma   90.00
#
_symmetry.space_group_name_H-M   'P 1'
#
loop_
_entity.id
_entity.type
_entity.pdbx_description
1 polymer ?
#
loop_
_entity_poly.entity_id
_entity_poly.type
_entity_poly.pdbx_seq_one_letter_code
_entity_poly.pdbx_strand_id
1 'polypeptide(L)'
;MAQPSVLGIVLAGGAGTRLSPLTADRAKPAVPFGGLYRLIDFALSNLANGGIRKMCVLTQYKSHSLDRHISTTWRMSALLGNYVTPVPAQQRLGPYWYTGSADAIYQSMNLINDEQPDIVIVFGADHVYRMDPMQMIEHHVTHGAGVTVAAIPVPRHEASARGTGIAATVAPAPCAT
;
A
#
# COMPACT_ATOMS: atom_id res chain seq x y z
N MET A 1 -23.29 0.97 14.94
CA MET A 1 -22.16 0.02 14.96
C MET A 1 -20.89 0.84 14.97
N ALA A 2 -19.86 0.42 15.73
CA ALA A 2 -18.54 1.06 15.65
C ALA A 2 -17.97 0.89 14.25
N GLN A 3 -17.28 1.90 13.72
CA GLN A 3 -16.55 1.74 12.47
C GLN A 3 -15.42 0.73 12.68
N PRO A 4 -15.21 -0.21 11.73
CA PRO A 4 -14.11 -1.16 11.83
C PRO A 4 -12.76 -0.42 11.83
N SER A 5 -11.82 -0.93 12.62
CA SER A 5 -10.44 -0.46 12.59
C SER A 5 -9.77 -0.93 11.29
N VAL A 6 -9.11 -0.02 10.58
CA VAL A 6 -8.52 -0.31 9.27
C VAL A 6 -7.03 0.01 9.27
N LEU A 7 -6.21 -0.95 8.85
CA LEU A 7 -4.79 -0.76 8.57
C LEU A 7 -4.56 -0.67 7.06
N GLY A 8 -3.97 0.43 6.60
CA GLY A 8 -3.52 0.58 5.22
C GLY A 8 -2.11 0.03 5.02
N ILE A 9 -1.93 -0.86 4.05
CA ILE A 9 -0.62 -1.34 3.60
C ILE A 9 -0.38 -0.84 2.18
N VAL A 10 0.71 -0.11 1.97
CA VAL A 10 1.09 0.41 0.65
C VAL A 10 2.35 -0.30 0.18
N LEU A 11 2.25 -1.00 -0.95
CA LEU A 11 3.35 -1.78 -1.52
C LEU A 11 4.24 -0.90 -2.41
N ALA A 12 5.45 -0.65 -1.98
CA ALA A 12 6.40 0.28 -2.59
C ALA A 12 7.75 -0.35 -2.95
N GLY A 13 7.81 -1.68 -3.13
CA GLY A 13 9.05 -2.45 -3.31
C GLY A 13 9.58 -2.55 -4.74
N GLY A 14 8.86 -2.08 -5.76
CA GLY A 14 9.20 -2.30 -7.17
C GLY A 14 10.42 -1.50 -7.66
N ALA A 15 11.32 -2.15 -8.41
CA ALA A 15 12.51 -1.51 -9.01
C ALA A 15 12.18 -0.44 -10.07
N GLY A 16 11.04 -0.55 -10.76
CA GLY A 16 10.56 0.46 -11.69
C GLY A 16 11.40 0.64 -12.96
N THR A 17 12.03 -0.39 -13.46
CA THR A 17 12.98 -0.35 -14.62
C THR A 17 12.42 0.31 -15.88
N ARG A 18 11.09 0.21 -16.11
CA ARG A 18 10.41 0.83 -17.25
C ARG A 18 10.42 2.37 -17.24
N LEU A 19 10.68 2.98 -16.09
CA LEU A 19 10.75 4.45 -15.93
C LEU A 19 12.20 4.97 -15.92
N SER A 20 13.18 4.16 -16.36
CA SER A 20 14.55 4.64 -16.53
C SER A 20 14.59 5.82 -17.52
N PRO A 21 15.38 6.89 -17.26
CA PRO A 21 16.38 7.03 -16.17
C PRO A 21 15.83 7.56 -14.84
N LEU A 22 14.53 7.87 -14.73
CA LEU A 22 13.93 8.47 -13.52
C LEU A 22 14.10 7.61 -12.26
N THR A 23 14.23 6.29 -12.45
CA THR A 23 14.41 5.29 -11.38
C THR A 23 15.86 4.83 -11.23
N ALA A 24 16.81 5.50 -11.88
CA ALA A 24 18.23 5.13 -11.78
C ALA A 24 18.74 5.11 -10.32
N ASP A 25 18.33 6.12 -9.51
CA ASP A 25 18.80 6.30 -8.13
C ASP A 25 17.69 6.29 -7.07
N ARG A 26 16.46 5.94 -7.45
CA ARG A 26 15.30 5.97 -6.54
C ARG A 26 14.26 4.90 -6.89
N ALA A 27 13.48 4.50 -5.89
CA ALA A 27 12.31 3.64 -6.09
C ALA A 27 11.26 4.33 -6.99
N LYS A 28 10.51 3.54 -7.77
CA LYS A 28 9.43 4.05 -8.64
C LYS A 28 8.43 4.96 -7.90
N PRO A 29 7.92 4.62 -6.69
CA PRO A 29 7.01 5.47 -5.94
C PRO A 29 7.60 6.82 -5.53
N ALA A 30 8.93 6.96 -5.52
CA ALA A 30 9.63 8.20 -5.19
C ALA A 30 9.83 9.14 -6.38
N VAL A 31 9.40 8.75 -7.59
CA VAL A 31 9.51 9.60 -8.79
C VAL A 31 8.67 10.86 -8.60
N PRO A 32 9.24 12.06 -8.82
CA PRO A 32 8.52 13.32 -8.72
C PRO A 32 7.37 13.41 -9.73
N PHE A 33 6.27 14.00 -9.30
CA PHE A 33 5.10 14.27 -10.12
C PHE A 33 4.56 15.67 -9.82
N GLY A 34 4.32 16.47 -10.86
CA GLY A 34 3.76 17.81 -10.71
C GLY A 34 4.59 18.79 -9.85
N GLY A 35 5.89 18.55 -9.73
CA GLY A 35 6.83 19.42 -9.00
C GLY A 35 6.99 19.03 -7.52
N LEU A 36 5.96 19.12 -6.71
CA LEU A 36 6.02 18.89 -5.25
C LEU A 36 5.72 17.47 -4.83
N TYR A 37 4.88 16.77 -5.60
CA TYR A 37 4.39 15.45 -5.25
C TYR A 37 5.30 14.33 -5.74
N ARG A 38 5.06 13.12 -5.24
CA ARG A 38 5.64 11.87 -5.73
C ARG A 38 4.52 10.88 -6.06
N LEU A 39 4.81 9.85 -6.83
CA LEU A 39 3.80 8.86 -7.22
C LEU A 39 3.09 8.23 -6.03
N ILE A 40 3.79 7.99 -4.94
CA ILE A 40 3.20 7.42 -3.72
C ILE A 40 2.11 8.31 -3.10
N ASP A 41 2.20 9.63 -3.28
CA ASP A 41 1.26 10.58 -2.66
C ASP A 41 -0.17 10.36 -3.13
N PHE A 42 -0.39 9.79 -4.32
CA PHE A 42 -1.73 9.43 -4.80
C PHE A 42 -2.34 8.30 -3.97
N ALA A 43 -1.59 7.23 -3.71
CA ALA A 43 -2.07 6.12 -2.89
C ALA A 43 -2.32 6.57 -1.44
N LEU A 44 -1.38 7.30 -0.84
CA LEU A 44 -1.50 7.81 0.53
C LEU A 44 -2.66 8.81 0.65
N SER A 45 -2.86 9.69 -0.35
CA SER A 45 -3.97 10.65 -0.36
C SER A 45 -5.32 9.96 -0.45
N ASN A 46 -5.45 8.91 -1.27
CA ASN A 46 -6.70 8.14 -1.35
C ASN A 46 -7.05 7.52 0.01
N LEU A 47 -6.08 6.90 0.68
CA LEU A 47 -6.27 6.31 2.01
C LEU A 47 -6.62 7.38 3.06
N ALA A 48 -5.86 8.47 3.11
CA ALA A 48 -6.06 9.56 4.06
C ALA A 48 -7.42 10.25 3.89
N ASN A 49 -7.84 10.49 2.65
CA ASN A 49 -9.14 11.08 2.33
C ASN A 49 -10.30 10.14 2.68
N GLY A 50 -10.11 8.82 2.59
CA GLY A 50 -11.04 7.81 3.08
C GLY A 50 -11.01 7.62 4.61
N GLY A 51 -10.27 8.45 5.35
CA GLY A 51 -10.22 8.37 6.81
C GLY A 51 -9.27 7.29 7.35
N ILE A 52 -8.57 6.54 6.50
CA ILE A 52 -7.59 5.54 6.90
C ILE A 52 -6.29 6.26 7.26
N ARG A 53 -5.93 6.27 8.53
CA ARG A 53 -4.85 7.10 9.07
C ARG A 53 -3.72 6.30 9.72
N LYS A 54 -3.84 4.99 9.78
CA LYS A 54 -2.78 4.06 10.17
C LYS A 54 -2.29 3.38 8.90
N MET A 55 -1.09 3.73 8.47
CA MET A 55 -0.56 3.26 7.19
C MET A 55 0.89 2.80 7.32
N CYS A 56 1.17 1.60 6.81
CA CYS A 56 2.51 1.05 6.65
C CYS A 56 2.88 1.03 5.17
N VAL A 57 4.03 1.59 4.83
CA VAL A 57 4.56 1.57 3.46
C VAL A 57 5.70 0.57 3.39
N LEU A 58 5.47 -0.57 2.74
CA LEU A 58 6.49 -1.61 2.60
C LEU A 58 7.47 -1.23 1.49
N THR A 59 8.70 -0.90 1.88
CA THR A 59 9.76 -0.46 0.98
C THR A 59 10.86 -1.51 0.84
N GLN A 60 11.56 -1.51 -0.28
CA GLN A 60 12.65 -2.46 -0.53
C GLN A 60 13.77 -1.83 -1.34
N TYR A 61 13.52 -1.53 -2.60
CA TYR A 61 14.54 -1.11 -3.56
C TYR A 61 14.76 0.40 -3.51
N LYS A 62 16.04 0.84 -3.32
CA LYS A 62 16.46 2.26 -3.32
C LYS A 62 15.51 3.19 -2.56
N SER A 63 15.11 2.77 -1.34
CA SER A 63 14.00 3.39 -0.60
C SER A 63 14.38 4.72 0.08
N HIS A 64 15.65 5.02 0.28
CA HIS A 64 16.10 6.18 1.07
C HIS A 64 15.35 7.49 0.76
N SER A 65 15.24 7.86 -0.52
CA SER A 65 14.55 9.10 -0.92
C SER A 65 13.03 9.03 -0.72
N LEU A 66 12.46 7.81 -0.76
CA LEU A 66 11.05 7.55 -0.48
C LEU A 66 10.78 7.65 1.02
N ASP A 67 11.56 6.96 1.82
CA ASP A 67 11.44 6.94 3.29
C ASP A 67 11.57 8.35 3.86
N ARG A 68 12.53 9.13 3.35
CA ARG A 68 12.69 10.54 3.70
C ARG A 68 11.46 11.37 3.34
N HIS A 69 10.90 11.19 2.13
CA HIS A 69 9.70 11.91 1.70
C HIS A 69 8.50 11.59 2.61
N ILE A 70 8.25 10.33 2.88
CA ILE A 70 7.17 9.90 3.77
C ILE A 70 7.33 10.53 5.16
N SER A 71 8.51 10.40 5.76
CA SER A 71 8.78 10.88 7.13
C SER A 71 8.70 12.40 7.27
N THR A 72 8.94 13.15 6.19
CA THR A 72 8.88 14.62 6.22
C THR A 72 7.53 15.19 5.81
N THR A 73 6.84 14.55 4.86
CA THR A 73 5.62 15.09 4.24
C THR A 73 4.35 14.53 4.89
N TRP A 74 4.35 13.23 5.22
CA TRP A 74 3.18 12.51 5.74
C TRP A 74 3.19 12.41 7.27
N ARG A 75 3.23 13.57 7.94
CA ARG A 75 3.19 13.63 9.41
C ARG A 75 1.74 13.59 9.89
N MET A 76 1.35 12.49 10.49
CA MET A 76 0.06 12.33 11.14
C MET A 76 0.16 12.67 12.64
N SER A 77 -0.99 12.88 13.29
CA SER A 77 -1.03 13.15 14.73
C SER A 77 -0.78 11.87 15.54
N ALA A 78 0.41 11.72 16.08
CA ALA A 78 0.77 10.62 16.96
C ALA A 78 -0.09 10.57 18.25
N LEU A 79 -0.55 11.70 18.74
CA LEU A 79 -1.46 11.79 19.90
C LEU A 79 -2.80 11.09 19.66
N LEU A 80 -3.22 10.99 18.39
CA LEU A 80 -4.44 10.28 17.99
C LEU A 80 -4.15 8.84 17.51
N GLY A 81 -2.93 8.34 17.69
CA GLY A 81 -2.52 7.03 17.20
C GLY A 81 -2.46 6.91 15.68
N ASN A 82 -2.38 8.04 14.97
CA ASN A 82 -2.30 8.08 13.51
C ASN A 82 -0.84 8.13 13.05
N TYR A 83 -0.51 7.38 12.00
CA TYR A 83 0.84 7.37 11.44
C TYR A 83 0.88 6.96 9.97
N VAL A 84 1.94 7.38 9.30
CA VAL A 84 2.41 6.81 8.01
C VAL A 84 3.87 6.45 8.20
N THR A 85 4.17 5.15 8.24
CA THR A 85 5.50 4.64 8.55
C THR A 85 6.09 3.86 7.39
N PRO A 86 7.27 4.24 6.87
CA PRO A 86 8.01 3.40 5.94
C PRO A 86 8.59 2.20 6.70
N VAL A 87 8.40 1.02 6.13
CA VAL A 87 8.88 -0.25 6.67
C VAL A 87 9.76 -0.92 5.61
N PRO A 88 11.07 -0.77 5.69
CA PRO A 88 11.98 -1.44 4.78
C PRO A 88 11.97 -2.96 5.02
N ALA A 89 12.27 -3.73 3.97
CA ALA A 89 12.37 -5.18 4.05
C ALA A 89 13.37 -5.59 5.14
N GLN A 90 12.91 -6.40 6.10
CA GLN A 90 13.65 -6.74 7.32
C GLN A 90 14.30 -8.12 7.25
N GLN A 91 14.08 -8.88 6.17
CA GLN A 91 14.60 -10.25 6.01
C GLN A 91 14.27 -11.19 7.19
N ARG A 92 13.08 -11.05 7.77
CA ARG A 92 12.69 -11.76 9.01
C ARG A 92 12.57 -13.27 8.85
N LEU A 93 12.25 -13.73 7.64
CA LEU A 93 12.05 -15.15 7.33
C LEU A 93 13.28 -15.78 6.65
N GLY A 94 14.38 -15.04 6.50
CA GLY A 94 15.61 -15.50 5.88
C GLY A 94 16.32 -14.38 5.12
N PRO A 95 17.55 -14.60 4.63
CA PRO A 95 18.39 -13.59 3.98
C PRO A 95 17.94 -13.33 2.52
N TYR A 96 16.68 -13.10 2.29
CA TYR A 96 16.12 -12.81 0.97
C TYR A 96 15.16 -11.63 1.00
N TRP A 97 15.04 -10.96 -0.14
CA TRP A 97 14.15 -9.85 -0.36
C TRP A 97 12.73 -10.34 -0.68
N TYR A 98 11.75 -9.43 -0.67
CA TYR A 98 10.40 -9.76 -1.09
C TYR A 98 10.36 -10.32 -2.51
N THR A 99 9.80 -11.50 -2.68
CA THR A 99 9.64 -12.16 -3.98
C THR A 99 8.37 -11.71 -4.72
N GLY A 100 7.48 -11.00 -4.02
CA GLY A 100 6.23 -10.47 -4.58
C GLY A 100 5.38 -9.77 -3.54
N SER A 101 4.22 -9.29 -3.96
CA SER A 101 3.30 -8.54 -3.09
C SER A 101 2.81 -9.33 -1.89
N ALA A 102 2.44 -10.59 -2.11
CA ALA A 102 1.96 -11.47 -1.05
C ALA A 102 3.07 -11.79 -0.04
N ASP A 103 4.29 -12.03 -0.53
CA ASP A 103 5.45 -12.28 0.31
C ASP A 103 5.84 -11.05 1.15
N ALA A 104 5.74 -9.85 0.59
CA ALA A 104 5.97 -8.61 1.33
C ALA A 104 5.01 -8.46 2.52
N ILE A 105 3.73 -8.77 2.32
CA ILE A 105 2.73 -8.75 3.39
C ILE A 105 3.02 -9.86 4.41
N TYR A 106 3.33 -11.07 3.95
CA TYR A 106 3.62 -12.21 4.81
C TYR A 106 4.85 -11.96 5.69
N GLN A 107 5.94 -11.43 5.15
CA GLN A 107 7.11 -11.05 5.94
C GLN A 107 6.84 -9.90 6.92
N SER A 108 5.74 -9.16 6.72
CA SER A 108 5.33 -8.01 7.55
C SER A 108 4.11 -8.30 8.43
N MET A 109 3.78 -9.57 8.66
CA MET A 109 2.63 -9.99 9.47
C MET A 109 2.66 -9.43 10.89
N ASN A 110 3.84 -9.17 11.45
CA ASN A 110 3.98 -8.53 12.75
C ASN A 110 3.28 -7.17 12.82
N LEU A 111 3.27 -6.38 11.73
CA LEU A 111 2.59 -5.08 11.71
C LEU A 111 1.08 -5.24 11.90
N ILE A 112 0.52 -6.28 11.30
CA ILE A 112 -0.91 -6.61 11.42
C ILE A 112 -1.19 -7.14 12.83
N ASN A 113 -0.31 -8.00 13.34
CA ASN A 113 -0.45 -8.56 14.69
C ASN A 113 -0.31 -7.51 15.79
N ASP A 114 0.55 -6.50 15.62
CA ASP A 114 0.76 -5.42 16.58
C ASP A 114 -0.45 -4.44 16.60
N GLU A 115 -1.02 -4.15 15.43
CA GLU A 115 -2.14 -3.22 15.30
C GLU A 115 -3.52 -3.86 15.53
N GLN A 116 -3.66 -5.17 15.36
CA GLN A 116 -4.94 -5.90 15.50
C GLN A 116 -6.11 -5.21 14.79
N PRO A 117 -5.99 -4.86 13.48
CA PRO A 117 -7.08 -4.21 12.76
C PRO A 117 -8.20 -5.22 12.44
N ASP A 118 -9.43 -4.73 12.33
CA ASP A 118 -10.55 -5.55 11.83
C ASP A 118 -10.39 -5.83 10.32
N ILE A 119 -9.84 -4.85 9.59
CA ILE A 119 -9.68 -4.89 8.13
C ILE A 119 -8.28 -4.42 7.73
N VAL A 120 -7.66 -5.14 6.81
CA VAL A 120 -6.44 -4.72 6.12
C VAL A 120 -6.80 -4.30 4.69
N ILE A 121 -6.39 -3.10 4.28
CA ILE A 121 -6.52 -2.63 2.90
C ILE A 121 -5.14 -2.47 2.28
N VAL A 122 -4.94 -3.04 1.09
CA VAL A 122 -3.64 -3.07 0.41
C VAL A 122 -3.70 -2.26 -0.88
N PHE A 123 -2.77 -1.33 -1.04
CA PHE A 123 -2.62 -0.47 -2.22
C PHE A 123 -1.26 -0.64 -2.87
N GLY A 124 -1.21 -0.59 -4.20
CA GLY A 124 0.04 -0.40 -4.94
C GLY A 124 0.44 1.08 -4.93
N ALA A 125 1.74 1.35 -4.72
CA ALA A 125 2.28 2.72 -4.68
C ALA A 125 2.67 3.29 -6.05
N ASP A 126 2.39 2.58 -7.13
CA ASP A 126 2.92 2.87 -8.46
C ASP A 126 1.86 3.31 -9.49
N HIS A 127 0.65 3.53 -9.04
CA HIS A 127 -0.48 3.95 -9.87
C HIS A 127 -0.96 5.36 -9.51
N VAL A 128 -1.27 6.15 -10.54
CA VAL A 128 -1.90 7.46 -10.41
C VAL A 128 -3.41 7.29 -10.68
N TYR A 129 -4.20 7.33 -9.63
CA TYR A 129 -5.65 7.21 -9.71
C TYR A 129 -6.33 7.91 -8.54
N ARG A 130 -7.60 8.20 -8.71
CA ARG A 130 -8.48 8.70 -7.65
C ARG A 130 -9.47 7.61 -7.29
N MET A 131 -9.53 7.27 -6.01
CA MET A 131 -10.41 6.22 -5.49
C MET A 131 -10.82 6.58 -4.06
N ASP A 132 -12.08 6.30 -3.74
CA ASP A 132 -12.56 6.31 -2.36
C ASP A 132 -12.48 4.89 -1.79
N PRO A 133 -11.53 4.61 -0.89
CA PRO A 133 -11.38 3.28 -0.31
C PRO A 133 -12.56 2.86 0.58
N MET A 134 -13.36 3.82 1.08
CA MET A 134 -14.52 3.51 1.89
C MET A 134 -15.57 2.72 1.14
N GLN A 135 -15.74 2.97 -0.17
CA GLN A 135 -16.65 2.18 -1.00
C GLN A 135 -16.27 0.69 -1.04
N MET A 136 -14.97 0.38 -1.07
CA MET A 136 -14.51 -1.02 -1.00
C MET A 136 -14.76 -1.63 0.38
N ILE A 137 -14.51 -0.89 1.43
CA ILE A 137 -14.71 -1.35 2.81
C ILE A 137 -16.19 -1.60 3.07
N GLU A 138 -17.06 -0.68 2.69
CA GLU A 138 -18.53 -0.82 2.81
C GLU A 138 -19.03 -2.04 2.03
N HIS A 139 -18.57 -2.21 0.78
CA HIS A 139 -18.89 -3.38 -0.03
C HIS A 139 -18.41 -4.68 0.65
N HIS A 140 -17.19 -4.70 1.16
CA HIS A 140 -16.59 -5.84 1.85
C HIS A 140 -17.43 -6.26 3.07
N VAL A 141 -17.74 -5.31 3.94
CA VAL A 141 -18.52 -5.54 5.17
C VAL A 141 -19.95 -5.97 4.85
N THR A 142 -20.61 -5.29 3.88
CA THR A 142 -22.00 -5.59 3.51
C THR A 142 -22.16 -7.00 2.95
N HIS A 143 -21.18 -7.50 2.21
CA HIS A 143 -21.23 -8.84 1.61
C HIS A 143 -20.60 -9.94 2.48
N GLY A 144 -20.03 -9.59 3.64
CA GLY A 144 -19.32 -10.54 4.50
C GLY A 144 -18.19 -11.26 3.74
N ALA A 145 -17.52 -10.56 2.83
CA ALA A 145 -16.54 -11.16 1.95
C ALA A 145 -15.23 -11.49 2.69
N GLY A 146 -14.58 -12.60 2.34
CA GLY A 146 -13.22 -12.89 2.86
C GLY A 146 -12.15 -12.04 2.18
N VAL A 147 -12.33 -11.69 0.91
CA VAL A 147 -11.44 -10.79 0.14
C VAL A 147 -12.27 -9.99 -0.85
N THR A 148 -11.99 -8.70 -0.97
CA THR A 148 -12.57 -7.81 -1.98
C THR A 148 -11.44 -7.21 -2.82
N VAL A 149 -11.57 -7.30 -4.15
CA VAL A 149 -10.56 -6.82 -5.09
C VAL A 149 -11.15 -5.75 -5.99
N ALA A 150 -10.51 -4.58 -6.07
CA ALA A 150 -10.85 -3.57 -7.07
C ALA A 150 -10.22 -3.95 -8.41
N ALA A 151 -11.05 -4.14 -9.42
CA ALA A 151 -10.63 -4.49 -10.77
C ALA A 151 -11.11 -3.46 -11.78
N ILE A 152 -10.32 -3.23 -12.82
CA ILE A 152 -10.68 -2.38 -13.95
C ILE A 152 -10.96 -3.28 -15.15
N PRO A 153 -12.12 -3.15 -15.82
CA PRO A 153 -12.39 -3.89 -17.02
C PRO A 153 -11.44 -3.46 -18.15
N VAL A 154 -10.76 -4.42 -18.75
CA VAL A 154 -9.87 -4.18 -19.89
C VAL A 154 -10.23 -5.12 -21.06
N PRO A 155 -10.04 -4.72 -22.32
CA PRO A 155 -10.20 -5.59 -23.45
C PRO A 155 -9.32 -6.85 -23.32
N ARG A 156 -9.84 -8.01 -23.71
CA ARG A 156 -9.16 -9.31 -23.54
C ARG A 156 -7.74 -9.34 -24.14
N HIS A 157 -7.54 -8.66 -25.27
CA HIS A 157 -6.23 -8.60 -25.93
C HIS A 157 -5.20 -7.76 -25.17
N GLU A 158 -5.63 -6.87 -24.28
CA GLU A 158 -4.75 -6.07 -23.43
C GLU A 158 -4.47 -6.73 -22.08
N ALA A 159 -5.30 -7.66 -21.64
CA ALA A 159 -5.22 -8.28 -20.32
C ALA A 159 -3.90 -9.03 -20.11
N SER A 160 -3.36 -9.68 -21.12
CA SER A 160 -2.08 -10.40 -21.07
C SER A 160 -0.87 -9.47 -21.06
N ALA A 161 -1.00 -8.26 -21.65
CA ALA A 161 0.10 -7.31 -21.76
C ALA A 161 0.23 -6.40 -20.51
N ARG A 162 -0.87 -6.18 -19.79
CA ARG A 162 -0.90 -5.24 -18.66
C ARG A 162 -0.55 -5.84 -17.30
N GLY A 163 -0.38 -7.15 -17.19
CA GLY A 163 -0.29 -7.81 -15.90
C GLY A 163 -1.54 -7.53 -15.04
N THR A 164 -1.87 -8.37 -14.12
CA THR A 164 -3.02 -8.18 -13.22
C THR A 164 -2.83 -6.93 -12.36
N GLY A 165 -3.38 -5.80 -12.81
CA GLY A 165 -3.40 -4.56 -12.05
C GLY A 165 -4.43 -4.62 -10.93
N ILE A 166 -4.11 -5.30 -9.83
CA ILE A 166 -4.90 -5.17 -8.59
C ILE A 166 -4.55 -3.81 -8.00
N ALA A 167 -5.48 -2.87 -8.08
CA ALA A 167 -5.27 -1.52 -7.54
C ALA A 167 -5.34 -1.52 -6.01
N ALA A 168 -6.23 -2.31 -5.43
CA ALA A 168 -6.41 -2.44 -3.99
C ALA A 168 -7.05 -3.78 -3.63
N THR A 169 -6.78 -4.26 -2.43
CA THR A 169 -7.40 -5.46 -1.86
C THR A 169 -7.80 -5.18 -0.42
N VAL A 170 -8.97 -5.62 -0.02
CA VAL A 170 -9.47 -5.58 1.36
C VAL A 170 -9.62 -7.01 1.84
N ALA A 171 -9.11 -7.31 3.01
CA ALA A 171 -9.26 -8.61 3.67
C ALA A 171 -9.44 -8.42 5.18
N PRO A 172 -10.15 -9.31 5.88
CA PRO A 172 -10.16 -9.33 7.33
C PRO A 172 -8.74 -9.59 7.85
N ALA A 173 -8.45 -9.06 9.04
CA ALA A 173 -7.21 -9.43 9.70
C ALA A 173 -7.21 -10.94 9.99
N PRO A 174 -6.06 -11.62 9.85
CA PRO A 174 -5.98 -13.03 10.21
C PRO A 174 -6.26 -13.18 11.71
N CYS A 175 -7.13 -14.14 12.05
CA CYS A 175 -7.32 -14.52 13.44
C CYS A 175 -5.96 -14.92 14.04
N ALA A 176 -5.60 -14.31 15.17
CA ALA A 176 -4.47 -14.77 15.95
C ALA A 176 -4.80 -16.20 16.46
N THR A 177 -4.10 -17.19 15.92
CA THR A 177 -4.11 -18.58 16.43
C THR A 177 -3.04 -18.75 17.47
#